data_560c3f1f753a7276722e58a5fffe54ba
#
_entry.id   560c3f1f753a7276722e58a5fffe54ba
#
_cell.length_a   1.000
_cell.length_b   1.000
_cell.length_c   1.000
_cell.angle_alpha   90.00
_cell.angle_beta   90.00
_cell.angle_gamma   90.00
#
_symmetry.space_group_name_H-M   'P 1'
#
loop_
_entity.id
_entity.type
_entity.pdbx_description
1 polymer ?
#
loop_
_entity_poly.entity_id
_entity_poly.type
_entity_poly.pdbx_seq_one_letter_code
_entity_poly.pdbx_strand_id
1 'polypeptide(L)'
;EEGLKLMWIMGSAGVDLIVLDSVSAGVPEEIWKQKMDDQGHLGRLGLHAAKWSAFLPKIRRQISKSGTAIVAISQLREKINTGGFGHGDSTSTSGGRAWKFYPDIRLKLARVKQESSKKYNAMTHKMEDQKSSGVVRAKIEKSKISDAQGKEQDFYIRYGFGIDDVRSLIDLAA
;
A
#
# COMPACT_ATOMS: atom_id res chain seq x y z
N GLU A 1 0.77 11.97 -15.30
CA GLU A 1 -0.54 12.62 -15.57
C GLU A 1 -1.53 11.67 -16.24
N GLU A 2 -1.09 10.86 -17.19
CA GLU A 2 -1.95 9.89 -17.90
C GLU A 2 -2.66 8.92 -16.95
N GLY A 3 -1.98 8.37 -15.95
CA GLY A 3 -2.60 7.49 -14.95
C GLY A 3 -3.74 8.15 -14.17
N LEU A 4 -3.60 9.43 -13.82
CA LEU A 4 -4.68 10.18 -13.13
C LEU A 4 -5.86 10.45 -14.07
N LYS A 5 -5.58 10.76 -15.35
CA LYS A 5 -6.62 10.91 -16.38
C LYS A 5 -7.36 9.60 -16.61
N LEU A 6 -6.62 8.48 -16.69
CA LEU A 6 -7.20 7.15 -16.83
C LEU A 6 -8.11 6.80 -15.64
N MET A 7 -7.64 6.99 -14.41
CA MET A 7 -8.47 6.78 -13.22
C MET A 7 -9.74 7.64 -13.23
N TRP A 8 -9.63 8.89 -13.69
CA TRP A 8 -10.80 9.77 -13.85
C TRP A 8 -11.79 9.23 -14.85
N ILE A 9 -11.32 8.81 -16.04
CA ILE A 9 -12.18 8.25 -17.10
C ILE A 9 -12.87 6.98 -16.62
N MET A 10 -12.12 6.04 -16.02
CA MET A 10 -12.67 4.79 -15.47
C MET A 10 -13.70 5.04 -14.38
N GLY A 11 -13.40 5.95 -13.43
CA GLY A 11 -14.35 6.35 -12.39
C GLY A 11 -15.59 7.05 -12.93
N SER A 12 -15.46 7.79 -14.05
CA SER A 12 -16.61 8.43 -14.72
C SER A 12 -17.45 7.42 -15.50
N ALA A 13 -16.83 6.39 -16.04
CA ALA A 13 -17.51 5.31 -16.77
C ALA A 13 -18.23 4.31 -15.86
N GLY A 14 -18.07 4.42 -14.52
CA GLY A 14 -18.74 3.53 -13.57
C GLY A 14 -18.14 2.13 -13.49
N VAL A 15 -16.82 2.00 -13.66
CA VAL A 15 -16.12 0.74 -13.42
C VAL A 15 -16.25 0.37 -11.93
N ASP A 16 -16.61 -0.88 -11.64
CA ASP A 16 -16.86 -1.33 -10.26
C ASP A 16 -15.64 -1.17 -9.34
N LEU A 17 -14.45 -1.53 -9.82
CA LEU A 17 -13.21 -1.51 -9.05
C LEU A 17 -12.04 -0.99 -9.88
N ILE A 18 -11.28 -0.06 -9.28
CA ILE A 18 -9.98 0.40 -9.78
C ILE A 18 -8.91 0.01 -8.77
N VAL A 19 -7.89 -0.73 -9.21
CA VAL A 19 -6.72 -1.06 -8.38
C VAL A 19 -5.52 -0.24 -8.85
N LEU A 20 -4.94 0.52 -7.91
CA LEU A 20 -3.72 1.30 -8.13
C LEU A 20 -2.53 0.64 -7.41
N ASP A 21 -1.67 -0.02 -8.15
CA ASP A 21 -0.40 -0.55 -7.66
C ASP A 21 0.76 0.15 -8.39
N SER A 22 1.37 1.13 -7.77
CA SER A 22 1.18 1.69 -6.43
C SER A 22 1.11 3.22 -6.49
N VAL A 23 0.72 3.86 -5.38
CA VAL A 23 0.71 5.33 -5.25
C VAL A 23 2.07 5.95 -5.59
N SER A 24 3.17 5.24 -5.28
CA SER A 24 4.54 5.70 -5.53
C SER A 24 5.00 5.57 -6.98
N ALA A 25 4.31 4.76 -7.81
CA ALA A 25 4.69 4.53 -9.21
C ALA A 25 4.36 5.71 -10.14
N GLY A 26 3.43 6.57 -9.72
CA GLY A 26 3.03 7.76 -10.48
C GLY A 26 4.10 8.85 -10.47
N VAL A 27 5.06 8.79 -11.39
CA VAL A 27 6.08 9.84 -11.55
C VAL A 27 5.48 11.02 -12.32
N PRO A 28 5.50 12.26 -11.79
CA PRO A 28 5.09 13.44 -12.53
C PRO A 28 5.92 13.64 -13.80
N GLU A 29 5.27 14.05 -14.89
CA GLU A 29 5.92 14.24 -16.21
C GLU A 29 7.08 15.23 -16.13
N GLU A 30 6.97 16.24 -15.29
CA GLU A 30 8.01 17.23 -15.06
C GLU A 30 9.30 16.61 -14.51
N ILE A 31 9.19 15.48 -13.80
CA ILE A 31 10.35 14.73 -13.30
C ILE A 31 10.95 13.88 -14.41
N TRP A 32 10.14 13.34 -15.33
CA TRP A 32 10.62 12.57 -16.48
C TRP A 32 11.42 13.41 -17.47
N LYS A 33 11.03 14.68 -17.66
CA LYS A 33 11.66 15.59 -18.63
C LYS A 33 12.97 16.21 -18.12
N GLN A 34 13.28 16.08 -16.83
CA GLN A 34 14.52 16.61 -16.27
C GLN A 34 15.71 15.67 -16.51
N LYS A 35 16.88 16.24 -16.88
CA LYS A 35 18.12 15.48 -17.00
C LYS A 35 18.57 14.96 -15.63
N MET A 36 19.25 13.81 -15.59
CA MET A 36 19.70 13.15 -14.35
C MET A 36 20.68 13.99 -13.50
N ASP A 37 21.35 14.96 -14.09
CA ASP A 37 22.36 15.80 -13.44
C ASP A 37 21.81 16.99 -12.67
N ASP A 38 20.50 17.22 -12.69
CA ASP A 38 19.91 18.39 -12.06
C ASP A 38 19.66 18.12 -10.56
N GLN A 39 20.40 18.79 -9.68
CA GLN A 39 20.41 18.58 -8.22
C GLN A 39 19.11 18.99 -7.48
N GLY A 40 18.02 19.28 -8.19
CA GLY A 40 16.73 19.68 -7.66
C GLY A 40 15.90 18.61 -6.96
N HIS A 41 16.52 17.69 -6.20
CA HIS A 41 15.81 16.56 -5.56
C HIS A 41 14.72 16.94 -4.55
N LEU A 42 14.83 18.08 -3.86
CA LEU A 42 13.90 18.51 -2.79
C LEU A 42 12.54 18.97 -3.31
N GLY A 43 12.47 19.60 -4.47
CA GLY A 43 11.21 20.05 -5.10
C GLY A 43 10.34 18.90 -5.62
N ARG A 44 10.94 17.74 -5.92
CA ARG A 44 10.28 16.57 -6.55
C ARG A 44 9.31 15.84 -5.62
N LEU A 45 9.67 15.70 -4.33
CA LEU A 45 8.82 15.04 -3.33
C LEU A 45 7.53 15.84 -3.06
N GLY A 46 7.63 17.18 -3.09
CA GLY A 46 6.49 18.06 -2.92
C GLY A 46 5.50 18.01 -4.08
N LEU A 47 5.99 17.94 -5.32
CA LEU A 47 5.16 17.95 -6.52
C LEU A 47 4.24 16.72 -6.61
N HIS A 48 4.78 15.53 -6.33
CA HIS A 48 3.99 14.29 -6.29
C HIS A 48 2.86 14.35 -5.25
N ALA A 49 3.18 14.83 -4.04
CA ALA A 49 2.20 15.00 -2.98
C ALA A 49 1.14 16.05 -3.32
N ALA A 50 1.54 17.17 -3.97
CA ALA A 50 0.63 18.21 -4.41
C ALA A 50 -0.35 17.72 -5.47
N LYS A 51 0.11 16.93 -6.47
CA LYS A 51 -0.77 16.35 -7.50
C LYS A 51 -1.80 15.40 -6.89
N TRP A 52 -1.42 14.52 -5.96
CA TRP A 52 -2.36 13.67 -5.24
C TRP A 52 -3.35 14.49 -4.39
N SER A 53 -2.88 15.53 -3.71
CA SER A 53 -3.73 16.38 -2.89
C SER A 53 -4.79 17.13 -3.72
N ALA A 54 -4.45 17.51 -4.94
CA ALA A 54 -5.38 18.15 -5.88
C ALA A 54 -6.34 17.13 -6.55
N PHE A 55 -5.90 15.90 -6.78
CA PHE A 55 -6.67 14.88 -7.49
C PHE A 55 -7.67 14.16 -6.58
N LEU A 56 -7.27 13.76 -5.37
CA LEU A 56 -8.09 12.92 -4.48
C LEU A 56 -9.48 13.50 -4.16
N PRO A 57 -9.65 14.81 -3.87
CA PRO A 57 -10.99 15.36 -3.66
C PRO A 57 -11.88 15.29 -4.90
N LYS A 58 -11.28 15.46 -6.08
CA LYS A 58 -12.01 15.40 -7.35
C LYS A 58 -12.48 13.98 -7.65
N ILE A 59 -11.56 13.00 -7.63
CA ILE A 59 -11.89 11.60 -7.93
C ILE A 59 -12.88 11.04 -6.90
N ARG A 60 -12.75 11.37 -5.62
CA ARG A 60 -13.69 10.96 -4.58
C ARG A 60 -15.13 11.37 -4.89
N ARG A 61 -15.32 12.63 -5.32
CA ARG A 61 -16.64 13.13 -5.72
C ARG A 61 -17.18 12.35 -6.92
N GLN A 62 -16.33 11.99 -7.87
CA GLN A 62 -16.72 11.27 -9.07
C GLN A 62 -17.12 9.83 -8.77
N ILE A 63 -16.27 9.08 -8.05
CA ILE A 63 -16.54 7.69 -7.71
C ILE A 63 -17.73 7.52 -6.77
N SER A 64 -18.00 8.51 -5.90
CA SER A 64 -19.20 8.51 -5.06
C SER A 64 -20.49 8.58 -5.87
N LYS A 65 -20.47 9.15 -7.07
CA LYS A 65 -21.64 9.21 -7.98
C LYS A 65 -21.79 7.95 -8.80
N SER A 66 -20.67 7.35 -9.22
CA SER A 66 -20.66 6.19 -10.12
C SER A 66 -20.71 4.85 -9.36
N GLY A 67 -20.50 4.84 -8.03
CA GLY A 67 -20.43 3.62 -7.24
C GLY A 67 -19.09 2.87 -7.37
N THR A 68 -18.07 3.48 -8.01
CA THR A 68 -16.75 2.89 -8.21
C THR A 68 -15.99 2.78 -6.89
N ALA A 69 -15.38 1.63 -6.62
CA ALA A 69 -14.41 1.45 -5.54
C ALA A 69 -12.97 1.67 -6.03
N ILE A 70 -12.11 2.25 -5.18
CA ILE A 70 -10.66 2.37 -5.47
C ILE A 70 -9.87 1.70 -4.36
N VAL A 71 -9.01 0.74 -4.72
CA VAL A 71 -8.00 0.14 -3.85
C VAL A 71 -6.64 0.67 -4.27
N ALA A 72 -5.94 1.35 -3.36
CA ALA A 72 -4.62 1.91 -3.63
C ALA A 72 -3.57 1.29 -2.71
N ILE A 73 -2.49 0.78 -3.30
CA ILE A 73 -1.35 0.20 -2.59
C ILE A 73 -0.31 1.28 -2.37
N SER A 74 0.16 1.42 -1.13
CA SER A 74 1.22 2.36 -0.76
C SER A 74 2.28 1.66 0.09
N GLN A 75 3.54 1.79 -0.29
CA GLN A 75 4.66 1.29 0.50
C GLN A 75 4.91 2.21 1.70
N LEU A 76 5.07 1.62 2.87
CA LEU A 76 5.54 2.32 4.05
C LEU A 76 7.06 2.51 3.96
N ARG A 77 7.52 3.73 4.21
CA ARG A 77 8.95 4.05 4.34
C ARG A 77 9.22 4.49 5.78
N GLU A 78 10.26 3.96 6.37
CA GLU A 78 10.74 4.45 7.64
C GLU A 78 11.31 5.86 7.47
N LYS A 79 10.93 6.75 8.36
CA LYS A 79 11.61 8.06 8.47
C LYS A 79 12.91 7.84 9.21
N ILE A 80 14.02 8.20 8.59
CA ILE A 80 15.30 8.30 9.28
C ILE A 80 15.14 9.48 10.27
N ASN A 81 15.07 9.16 11.57
CA ASN A 81 15.05 10.18 12.62
C ASN A 81 16.43 10.86 12.68
N THR A 82 16.60 11.96 11.99
CA THR A 82 17.71 12.88 12.19
C THR A 82 17.44 13.72 13.45
N GLY A 83 17.69 13.13 14.62
CA GLY A 83 17.87 13.83 15.89
C GLY A 83 16.74 14.78 16.32
N GLY A 84 15.67 14.25 16.92
CA GLY A 84 14.65 15.05 17.61
C GLY A 84 13.81 14.18 18.53
N PHE A 85 13.65 14.58 19.78
CA PHE A 85 12.77 13.95 20.77
C PHE A 85 11.30 14.14 20.36
N GLY A 86 10.79 13.33 19.43
CA GLY A 86 9.39 13.37 19.03
C GLY A 86 8.84 11.95 18.92
N HIS A 87 7.91 11.59 19.79
CA HIS A 87 7.07 10.38 19.69
C HIS A 87 6.05 10.57 18.54
N GLY A 88 6.52 10.72 17.29
CA GLY A 88 5.67 10.75 16.10
C GLY A 88 5.83 9.46 15.31
N ASP A 89 4.76 9.05 14.59
CA ASP A 89 4.79 7.92 13.66
C ASP A 89 6.08 7.89 12.86
N SER A 90 6.93 6.88 13.10
CA SER A 90 8.22 6.69 12.42
C SER A 90 8.06 6.31 10.94
N THR A 91 6.83 6.12 10.47
CA THR A 91 6.54 5.71 9.10
C THR A 91 5.88 6.82 8.29
N SER A 92 6.29 6.97 7.04
CA SER A 92 5.64 7.86 6.07
C SER A 92 5.07 7.05 4.90
N THR A 93 3.89 7.45 4.44
CA THR A 93 3.29 6.90 3.22
C THR A 93 3.75 7.70 2.01
N SER A 94 4.02 7.03 0.90
CA SER A 94 4.25 7.69 -0.39
C SER A 94 3.01 8.49 -0.82
N GLY A 95 3.19 9.60 -1.57
CA GLY A 95 2.07 10.39 -2.07
C GLY A 95 1.54 11.47 -1.11
N GLY A 96 2.17 11.67 0.06
CA GLY A 96 1.88 12.79 0.96
C GLY A 96 0.72 12.58 1.93
N ARG A 97 0.39 13.64 2.68
CA ARG A 97 -0.61 13.60 3.76
C ARG A 97 -2.04 13.31 3.29
N ALA A 98 -2.37 13.63 2.03
CA ALA A 98 -3.72 13.46 1.49
C ALA A 98 -4.21 12.02 1.61
N TRP A 99 -3.33 11.04 1.39
CA TRP A 99 -3.64 9.62 1.55
C TRP A 99 -3.96 9.19 2.99
N LYS A 100 -3.69 10.04 3.99
CA LYS A 100 -4.15 9.81 5.37
C LYS A 100 -5.60 10.22 5.58
N PHE A 101 -6.08 11.21 4.83
CA PHE A 101 -7.39 11.84 5.07
C PHE A 101 -8.48 11.35 4.13
N TYR A 102 -8.19 11.20 2.84
CA TYR A 102 -9.20 10.89 1.82
C TYR A 102 -9.75 9.46 1.88
N PRO A 103 -8.96 8.39 2.06
CA PRO A 103 -9.50 7.02 2.12
C PRO A 103 -10.53 6.86 3.22
N ASP A 104 -11.52 6.01 2.96
CA ASP A 104 -12.55 5.65 3.93
C ASP A 104 -12.06 4.51 4.84
N ILE A 105 -11.25 3.60 4.30
CA ILE A 105 -10.56 2.56 5.05
C ILE A 105 -9.05 2.66 4.77
N ARG A 106 -8.22 2.48 5.81
CA ARG A 106 -6.77 2.29 5.69
C ARG A 106 -6.37 1.05 6.45
N LEU A 107 -5.75 0.13 5.72
CA LEU A 107 -5.17 -1.09 6.27
C LEU A 107 -3.64 -0.95 6.29
N LYS A 108 -3.03 -1.27 7.42
CA LYS A 108 -1.58 -1.46 7.53
C LYS A 108 -1.31 -2.95 7.56
N LEU A 109 -0.46 -3.39 6.63
CA LEU A 109 0.00 -4.77 6.58
C LEU A 109 1.44 -4.83 7.07
N ALA A 110 1.72 -5.74 8.01
CA ALA A 110 3.06 -5.96 8.54
C ALA A 110 3.35 -7.45 8.61
N ARG A 111 4.53 -7.87 8.14
CA ARG A 111 4.97 -9.25 8.31
C ARG A 111 5.34 -9.47 9.78
N VAL A 112 4.69 -10.43 10.42
CA VAL A 112 4.92 -10.79 11.84
C VAL A 112 5.92 -11.92 11.94
N LYS A 113 5.76 -12.96 11.11
CA LYS A 113 6.58 -14.17 11.16
C LYS A 113 6.81 -14.71 9.75
N GLN A 114 7.93 -15.37 9.55
CA GLN A 114 8.23 -16.12 8.36
C GLN A 114 8.54 -17.56 8.75
N GLU A 115 7.94 -18.51 8.05
CA GLU A 115 8.13 -19.94 8.25
C GLU A 115 8.92 -20.52 7.08
N SER A 116 9.80 -21.46 7.37
CA SER A 116 10.59 -22.17 6.38
C SER A 116 10.31 -23.66 6.50
N SER A 117 10.31 -24.36 5.40
CA SER A 117 10.27 -25.82 5.33
C SER A 117 11.53 -26.34 4.65
N LYS A 118 11.99 -27.52 5.05
CA LYS A 118 13.11 -28.18 4.37
C LYS A 118 12.65 -28.73 3.05
N LYS A 119 13.33 -28.36 1.96
CA LYS A 119 13.10 -28.88 0.63
C LYS A 119 14.38 -29.41 0.04
N TYR A 120 14.29 -30.55 -0.65
CA TYR A 120 15.43 -31.12 -1.36
C TYR A 120 15.79 -30.24 -2.57
N ASN A 121 17.04 -29.80 -2.62
CA ASN A 121 17.58 -29.07 -3.76
C ASN A 121 18.32 -30.07 -4.67
N ALA A 122 17.78 -30.30 -5.86
CA ALA A 122 18.34 -31.24 -6.82
C ALA A 122 19.71 -30.81 -7.38
N MET A 123 20.05 -29.52 -7.33
CA MET A 123 21.34 -29.03 -7.82
C MET A 123 22.46 -29.21 -6.79
N THR A 124 22.14 -29.04 -5.50
CA THR A 124 23.12 -29.17 -4.41
C THR A 124 23.10 -30.53 -3.72
N HIS A 125 22.12 -31.39 -4.07
CA HIS A 125 21.85 -32.69 -3.45
C HIS A 125 21.71 -32.61 -1.91
N LYS A 126 21.20 -31.49 -1.39
CA LYS A 126 21.02 -31.25 0.05
C LYS A 126 19.59 -30.82 0.39
N MET A 127 19.20 -31.07 1.64
CA MET A 127 17.99 -30.47 2.21
C MET A 127 18.31 -29.03 2.61
N GLU A 128 17.64 -28.08 1.98
CA GLU A 128 17.81 -26.64 2.22
C GLU A 128 16.53 -26.05 2.81
N ASP A 129 16.69 -25.06 3.68
CA ASP A 129 15.56 -24.31 4.23
C ASP A 129 14.99 -23.38 3.15
N GLN A 130 13.77 -23.65 2.72
CA GLN A 130 13.04 -22.82 1.78
C GLN A 130 11.89 -22.12 2.52
N LYS A 131 11.78 -20.80 2.33
CA LYS A 131 10.65 -20.01 2.83
C LYS A 131 9.36 -20.58 2.24
N SER A 132 8.44 -21.01 3.09
CA SER A 132 7.19 -21.69 2.68
C SER A 132 5.95 -20.84 2.92
N SER A 133 5.93 -20.09 4.03
CA SER A 133 4.80 -19.27 4.41
C SER A 133 5.21 -18.05 5.22
N GLY A 134 4.29 -17.11 5.37
CA GLY A 134 4.44 -15.96 6.23
C GLY A 134 3.13 -15.62 6.93
N VAL A 135 3.25 -15.12 8.17
CA VAL A 135 2.13 -14.54 8.91
C VAL A 135 2.16 -13.03 8.71
N VAL A 136 1.05 -12.48 8.28
CA VAL A 136 0.87 -11.06 8.05
C VAL A 136 -0.21 -10.53 8.97
N ARG A 137 0.09 -9.48 9.69
CA ARG A 137 -0.87 -8.74 10.50
C ARG A 137 -1.50 -7.62 9.69
N ALA A 138 -2.82 -7.64 9.60
CA ALA A 138 -3.61 -6.54 9.10
C ALA A 138 -4.14 -5.71 10.26
N LYS A 139 -3.86 -4.41 10.26
CA LYS A 139 -4.39 -3.44 11.23
C LYS A 139 -5.23 -2.41 10.53
N ILE A 140 -6.44 -2.16 11.02
CA ILE A 140 -7.29 -1.08 10.53
C ILE A 140 -6.82 0.22 11.18
N GLU A 141 -5.99 0.99 10.47
CA GLU A 141 -5.51 2.30 10.97
C GLU A 141 -6.60 3.37 10.92
N LYS A 142 -7.56 3.22 10.01
CA LYS A 142 -8.67 4.14 9.84
C LYS A 142 -9.88 3.42 9.26
N SER A 143 -11.04 3.72 9.81
CA SER A 143 -12.34 3.37 9.25
C SER A 143 -13.30 4.55 9.41
N LYS A 144 -14.03 4.89 8.32
CA LYS A 144 -15.14 5.85 8.34
C LYS A 144 -16.49 5.16 8.22
N ILE A 145 -16.49 3.85 7.98
CA ILE A 145 -17.69 3.07 7.68
C ILE A 145 -18.08 2.11 8.82
N SER A 146 -17.18 1.93 9.80
CA SER A 146 -17.41 1.05 10.95
C SER A 146 -16.55 1.46 12.14
N ASP A 147 -16.85 0.90 13.31
CA ASP A 147 -16.09 1.02 14.57
C ASP A 147 -14.85 0.11 14.64
N ALA A 148 -14.44 -0.45 13.51
CA ALA A 148 -13.32 -1.41 13.43
C ALA A 148 -11.93 -0.75 13.51
N GLN A 149 -11.85 0.58 13.65
CA GLN A 149 -10.56 1.26 13.77
C GLN A 149 -9.76 0.76 14.98
N GLY A 150 -8.50 0.45 14.77
CA GLY A 150 -7.59 -0.12 15.76
C GLY A 150 -7.61 -1.64 15.86
N LYS A 151 -8.61 -2.33 15.29
CA LYS A 151 -8.65 -3.80 15.27
C LYS A 151 -7.52 -4.36 14.40
N GLU A 152 -6.98 -5.49 14.85
CA GLU A 152 -5.89 -6.21 14.18
C GLU A 152 -6.27 -7.68 14.01
N GLN A 153 -5.83 -8.27 12.89
CA GLN A 153 -6.01 -9.69 12.61
C GLN A 153 -4.79 -10.22 11.88
N ASP A 154 -4.32 -11.39 12.29
CA ASP A 154 -3.26 -12.12 11.60
C ASP A 154 -3.87 -13.06 10.57
N PHE A 155 -3.21 -13.20 9.42
CA PHE A 155 -3.55 -14.16 8.39
C PHE A 155 -2.30 -14.77 7.76
N TYR A 156 -2.45 -15.94 7.18
CA TYR A 156 -1.35 -16.72 6.61
C TYR A 156 -1.27 -16.55 5.10
N ILE A 157 -0.04 -16.37 4.60
CA ILE A 157 0.25 -16.41 3.16
C ILE A 157 1.15 -17.61 2.89
N ARG A 158 0.69 -18.54 2.05
CA ARG A 158 1.48 -19.66 1.57
C ARG A 158 2.12 -19.28 0.24
N TYR A 159 3.45 -19.28 0.19
CA TYR A 159 4.17 -18.84 -1.01
C TYR A 159 3.90 -19.74 -2.19
N GLY A 160 3.59 -19.14 -3.34
CA GLY A 160 3.18 -19.82 -4.55
C GLY A 160 1.69 -20.18 -4.64
N PHE A 161 0.92 -20.01 -3.55
CA PHE A 161 -0.52 -20.32 -3.51
C PHE A 161 -1.40 -19.11 -3.16
N GLY A 162 -0.92 -18.19 -2.32
CA GLY A 162 -1.69 -17.04 -1.85
C GLY A 162 -2.11 -17.15 -0.38
N ILE A 163 -3.23 -16.53 -0.05
CA ILE A 163 -3.78 -16.53 1.32
C ILE A 163 -4.25 -17.94 1.68
N ASP A 164 -3.85 -18.42 2.87
CA ASP A 164 -4.31 -19.67 3.46
C ASP A 164 -5.51 -19.39 4.37
N ASP A 165 -6.68 -19.35 3.77
CA ASP A 165 -7.93 -19.01 4.46
C ASP A 165 -8.27 -20.02 5.55
N VAL A 166 -8.05 -21.31 5.30
CA VAL A 166 -8.39 -22.39 6.26
C VAL A 166 -7.57 -22.21 7.52
N ARG A 167 -6.25 -22.06 7.40
CA ARG A 167 -5.39 -21.85 8.56
C ARG A 167 -5.71 -20.55 9.28
N SER A 168 -5.96 -19.47 8.53
CA SER A 168 -6.29 -18.16 9.10
C SER A 168 -7.60 -18.19 9.90
N LEU A 169 -8.60 -18.93 9.42
CA LEU A 169 -9.89 -19.08 10.13
C LEU A 169 -9.77 -19.99 11.36
N ILE A 170 -8.96 -21.04 11.32
CA ILE A 170 -8.73 -21.89 12.49
C ILE A 170 -8.11 -21.10 13.62
N ASP A 171 -7.07 -20.29 13.35
CA ASP A 171 -6.40 -19.49 14.35
C ASP A 171 -7.31 -18.34 14.89
N LEU A 172 -8.27 -17.88 14.09
CA LEU A 172 -9.27 -16.90 14.54
C LEU A 172 -10.28 -17.51 15.50
N ALA A 173 -10.57 -18.79 15.37
CA ALA A 173 -11.57 -19.51 16.17
C ALA A 173 -11.01 -20.11 17.47
N ALA A 174 -9.67 -20.15 17.64
CA ALA A 174 -8.96 -20.67 18.79
C ALA A 174 -8.76 -19.60 19.88
#